data_fd8369eb166920482ac1a9b917b243af
#
_entry.id   fd8369eb166920482ac1a9b917b243af
#
_cell.length_a   1.000
_cell.length_b   1.000
_cell.length_c   1.000
_cell.angle_alpha   90.00
_cell.angle_beta   90.00
_cell.angle_gamma   90.00
#
_symmetry.space_group_name_H-M   'P 1'
#
loop_
_entity.id
_entity.type
_entity.pdbx_description
1 polymer ?
#
loop_
_entity_poly.entity_id
_entity_poly.type
_entity_poly.pdbx_seq_one_letter_code
_entity_poly.pdbx_strand_id
1 'polypeptide(L)'
;MLISFSRINRIIGGISLLLLTACQHSSEECLSIAFTGDVLLDRGVRQQIQRGGVKDLFASVAPLFHQVDATVINLECPATFVHSPLHKKYIFRAEPRWMEELA
;
A
#
# COMPACT_ATOMS: atom_id res chain seq x y z
N MET A 1 -21.75 14.30 -2.49
CA MET A 1 -22.87 15.19 -2.88
C MET A 1 -23.42 15.82 -1.61
N LEU A 2 -23.07 17.08 -1.39
CA LEU A 2 -23.52 17.87 -0.23
C LEU A 2 -24.86 18.48 -0.57
N ILE A 3 -25.90 18.11 0.16
CA ILE A 3 -27.19 18.75 0.05
C ILE A 3 -27.31 19.72 1.24
N SER A 4 -27.24 21.01 0.92
CA SER A 4 -27.50 22.09 1.84
C SER A 4 -29.00 22.29 1.96
N PHE A 5 -29.57 22.08 3.13
CA PHE A 5 -30.93 22.49 3.44
C PHE A 5 -30.90 23.80 4.22
N SER A 6 -31.14 24.89 3.49
CA SER A 6 -31.42 26.19 4.07
C SER A 6 -32.95 26.44 3.98
N ARG A 7 -33.52 26.69 5.18
CA ARG A 7 -34.79 27.36 5.45
C ARG A 7 -36.11 26.71 4.94
N ILE A 8 -36.82 26.12 5.87
CA ILE A 8 -38.27 26.21 5.85
C ILE A 8 -38.79 26.64 7.22
N ASN A 9 -39.63 27.64 7.14
CA ASN A 9 -40.25 28.39 8.19
C ASN A 9 -41.16 27.56 9.11
N ARG A 10 -41.25 28.11 10.34
CA ARG A 10 -42.29 27.86 11.34
C ARG A 10 -43.68 27.70 10.71
N ILE A 11 -44.44 26.73 11.21
CA ILE A 11 -45.79 26.86 11.77
C ILE A 11 -46.31 25.45 12.10
N ILE A 12 -46.96 25.39 13.29
CA ILE A 12 -47.91 24.41 13.79
C ILE A 12 -47.33 23.23 14.58
N GLY A 13 -47.73 23.26 15.85
CA GLY A 13 -47.55 22.23 16.83
C GLY A 13 -48.21 20.92 16.45
N GLY A 14 -47.57 19.91 16.78
CA GLY A 14 -47.97 18.54 16.74
C GLY A 14 -46.82 17.70 17.22
N ILE A 15 -46.95 17.22 18.44
CA ILE A 15 -46.03 16.28 19.03
C ILE A 15 -46.05 15.02 18.18
N SER A 16 -45.11 14.88 17.32
CA SER A 16 -44.75 13.59 16.75
C SER A 16 -43.25 13.37 17.08
N LEU A 17 -43.04 12.68 18.17
CA LEU A 17 -41.74 12.15 18.53
C LEU A 17 -41.43 11.04 17.52
N LEU A 18 -41.02 11.44 16.34
CA LEU A 18 -40.38 10.56 15.39
C LEU A 18 -38.99 10.21 15.97
N LEU A 19 -38.93 9.02 16.54
CA LEU A 19 -37.68 8.30 16.77
C LEU A 19 -37.00 8.16 15.41
N LEU A 20 -36.21 9.17 15.06
CA LEU A 20 -35.16 9.00 14.07
C LEU A 20 -34.11 8.09 14.71
N THR A 21 -34.33 6.79 14.61
CA THR A 21 -33.25 5.84 14.67
C THR A 21 -32.33 6.21 13.50
N ALA A 22 -31.39 7.11 13.78
CA ALA A 22 -30.23 7.26 12.96
C ALA A 22 -29.56 5.87 12.96
N CYS A 23 -29.75 5.11 11.88
CA CYS A 23 -28.81 4.06 11.57
C CYS A 23 -27.48 4.77 11.43
N GLN A 24 -26.71 4.77 12.52
CA GLN A 24 -25.29 5.00 12.42
C GLN A 24 -24.77 3.85 11.57
N HIS A 25 -24.63 4.11 10.29
CA HIS A 25 -23.82 3.29 9.43
C HIS A 25 -22.41 3.49 9.97
N SER A 26 -21.99 2.63 10.89
CA SER A 26 -20.59 2.48 11.21
C SER A 26 -19.94 2.07 9.90
N SER A 27 -19.26 2.99 9.24
CA SER A 27 -18.32 2.64 8.20
C SER A 27 -17.28 1.75 8.90
N GLU A 28 -17.40 0.44 8.73
CA GLU A 28 -16.34 -0.46 9.12
C GLU A 28 -15.13 -0.02 8.32
N GLU A 29 -14.14 0.53 9.01
CA GLU A 29 -12.85 0.83 8.40
C GLU A 29 -12.20 -0.51 8.06
N CYS A 30 -12.30 -0.90 6.79
CA CYS A 30 -11.67 -2.11 6.28
C CYS A 30 -10.22 -1.80 5.94
N LEU A 31 -9.29 -2.50 6.57
CA LEU A 31 -7.87 -2.47 6.20
C LEU A 31 -7.65 -3.39 4.99
N SER A 32 -7.09 -2.85 3.93
CA SER A 32 -6.74 -3.57 2.72
C SER A 32 -5.23 -3.87 2.69
N ILE A 33 -4.87 -5.13 2.50
CA ILE A 33 -3.47 -5.56 2.46
C ILE A 33 -3.24 -6.38 1.19
N ALA A 34 -2.24 -5.97 0.40
CA ALA A 34 -1.76 -6.75 -0.73
C ALA A 34 -0.62 -7.67 -0.29
N PHE A 35 -0.69 -8.92 -0.66
CA PHE A 35 0.40 -9.88 -0.54
C PHE A 35 0.95 -10.18 -1.92
N THR A 36 2.26 -10.04 -2.07
CA THR A 36 2.94 -10.39 -3.32
C THR A 36 3.76 -11.66 -3.14
N GLY A 37 4.34 -12.13 -4.25
CA GLY A 37 5.30 -13.23 -4.21
C GLY A 37 6.73 -12.77 -3.90
N ASP A 38 7.68 -13.54 -4.40
CA ASP A 38 9.10 -13.36 -4.16
C ASP A 38 9.67 -12.17 -4.94
N VAL A 39 10.43 -11.35 -4.23
CA VAL A 39 11.18 -10.23 -4.78
C VAL A 39 12.67 -10.52 -4.65
N LEU A 40 13.30 -10.83 -5.77
CA LEU A 40 14.73 -11.08 -5.87
C LEU A 40 15.43 -9.94 -6.60
N LEU A 41 16.16 -9.09 -5.86
CA LEU A 41 16.83 -7.90 -6.39
C LEU A 41 18.29 -8.18 -6.79
N ASP A 42 18.54 -9.31 -7.43
CA ASP A 42 19.89 -9.69 -7.86
C ASP A 42 19.91 -10.22 -9.29
N ARG A 43 21.07 -10.59 -9.79
CA ARG A 43 21.31 -11.10 -11.15
C ARG A 43 20.81 -10.14 -12.25
N GLY A 44 19.96 -10.61 -13.16
CA GLY A 44 19.39 -9.81 -14.23
C GLY A 44 18.56 -8.62 -13.73
N VAL A 45 17.85 -8.80 -12.61
CA VAL A 45 17.10 -7.73 -11.96
C VAL A 45 18.03 -6.62 -11.47
N ARG A 46 19.15 -6.96 -10.83
CA ARG A 46 20.19 -6.01 -10.44
C ARG A 46 20.66 -5.15 -11.63
N GLN A 47 20.85 -5.76 -12.79
CA GLN A 47 21.28 -5.03 -13.99
C GLN A 47 20.22 -4.02 -14.45
N GLN A 48 18.94 -4.36 -14.35
CA GLN A 48 17.86 -3.42 -14.67
C GLN A 48 17.82 -2.26 -13.66
N ILE A 49 17.93 -2.55 -12.36
CA ILE A 49 17.99 -1.52 -11.32
C ILE A 49 19.17 -0.56 -11.56
N GLN A 50 20.32 -1.07 -11.97
CA GLN A 50 21.51 -0.24 -12.27
C GLN A 50 21.29 0.70 -13.46
N ARG A 51 20.37 0.40 -14.37
CA ARG A 51 20.04 1.20 -15.55
C ARG A 51 18.96 2.25 -15.29
N GLY A 52 17.90 1.87 -14.59
CA GLY A 52 16.70 2.70 -14.43
C GLY A 52 16.31 2.99 -12.96
N GLY A 53 16.97 2.34 -11.99
CA GLY A 53 16.58 2.43 -10.58
C GLY A 53 15.51 1.41 -10.18
N VAL A 54 15.25 1.31 -8.88
CA VAL A 54 14.22 0.42 -8.33
C VAL A 54 12.83 0.88 -8.75
N LYS A 55 12.59 2.18 -8.75
CA LYS A 55 11.30 2.77 -9.12
C LYS A 55 10.86 2.38 -10.54
N ASP A 56 11.78 2.38 -11.49
CA ASP A 56 11.48 1.96 -12.86
C ASP A 56 11.08 0.50 -12.94
N LEU A 57 11.74 -0.36 -12.15
CA LEU A 57 11.43 -1.78 -12.11
C LEU A 57 9.96 -2.04 -11.69
N PHE A 58 9.46 -1.26 -10.75
CA PHE A 58 8.11 -1.42 -10.20
C PHE A 58 7.07 -0.47 -10.80
N ALA A 59 7.44 0.41 -11.71
CA ALA A 59 6.58 1.47 -12.25
C ALA A 59 5.22 0.96 -12.74
N SER A 60 5.19 -0.21 -13.38
CA SER A 60 3.95 -0.79 -13.93
C SER A 60 2.99 -1.32 -12.86
N VAL A 61 3.49 -1.73 -11.69
CA VAL A 61 2.70 -2.34 -10.61
C VAL A 61 2.49 -1.41 -9.42
N ALA A 62 3.30 -0.37 -9.29
CA ALA A 62 3.19 0.60 -8.21
C ALA A 62 1.77 1.19 -8.02
N PRO A 63 1.01 1.51 -9.09
CA PRO A 63 -0.36 1.99 -8.94
C PRO A 63 -1.29 1.01 -8.22
N LEU A 64 -1.05 -0.29 -8.31
CA LEU A 64 -1.82 -1.31 -7.59
C LEU A 64 -1.51 -1.29 -6.09
N PHE A 65 -0.24 -1.12 -5.75
CA PHE A 65 0.21 -1.06 -4.36
C PHE A 65 -0.25 0.21 -3.64
N HIS A 66 -0.37 1.32 -4.36
CA HIS A 66 -0.91 2.57 -3.81
C HIS A 66 -2.43 2.56 -3.58
N GLN A 67 -3.15 1.53 -4.01
CA GLN A 67 -4.60 1.38 -3.78
C GLN A 67 -4.92 0.63 -2.47
N VAL A 68 -3.93 0.13 -1.78
CA VAL A 68 -4.07 -0.63 -0.53
C VAL A 68 -3.36 0.08 0.62
N ASP A 69 -3.78 -0.23 1.84
CA ASP A 69 -3.22 0.38 3.05
C ASP A 69 -1.82 -0.14 3.38
N ALA A 70 -1.53 -1.39 3.00
CA ALA A 70 -0.21 -1.99 3.17
C ALA A 70 0.08 -3.04 2.09
N THR A 71 1.37 -3.18 1.75
CA THR A 71 1.85 -4.25 0.86
C THR A 71 2.90 -5.08 1.57
N VAL A 72 2.75 -6.39 1.52
CA VAL A 72 3.68 -7.38 2.08
C VAL A 72 4.39 -8.10 0.95
N ILE A 73 5.71 -8.08 0.96
CA ILE A 73 6.56 -8.77 0.00
C ILE A 73 7.41 -9.84 0.70
N ASN A 74 7.80 -10.90 -0.01
CA ASN A 74 8.84 -11.81 0.42
C ASN A 74 10.17 -11.42 -0.24
N LEU A 75 11.11 -10.86 0.53
CA LEU A 75 12.45 -10.53 0.01
C LEU A 75 13.33 -11.78 -0.03
N GLU A 76 13.59 -12.29 -1.22
CA GLU A 76 14.32 -13.55 -1.46
C GLU A 76 15.86 -13.44 -1.31
N CYS A 77 16.38 -12.30 -0.91
CA CYS A 77 17.81 -12.11 -0.69
C CYS A 77 18.09 -11.15 0.47
N PRO A 78 19.18 -11.32 1.20
CA PRO A 78 19.58 -10.38 2.23
C PRO A 78 19.92 -9.01 1.61
N ALA A 79 19.45 -7.94 2.23
CA ALA A 79 19.91 -6.58 1.95
C ALA A 79 21.11 -6.28 2.86
N THR A 80 22.32 -6.22 2.29
CA THR A 80 23.53 -6.12 3.08
C THR A 80 24.68 -5.44 2.33
N PHE A 81 25.54 -4.76 3.07
CA PHE A 81 26.82 -4.22 2.58
C PHE A 81 27.94 -5.26 2.55
N VAL A 82 27.72 -6.45 3.09
CA VAL A 82 28.74 -7.51 3.11
C VAL A 82 28.96 -8.03 1.69
N HIS A 83 30.21 -7.94 1.23
CA HIS A 83 30.64 -8.40 -0.10
C HIS A 83 31.43 -9.71 -0.06
N SER A 84 31.66 -10.28 1.11
CA SER A 84 32.35 -11.57 1.29
C SER A 84 31.33 -12.71 1.38
N PRO A 85 30.94 -13.30 0.25
CA PRO A 85 29.92 -14.34 0.25
C PRO A 85 30.47 -15.63 0.88
N LEU A 86 29.56 -16.41 1.46
CA LEU A 86 29.84 -17.80 1.82
C LEU A 86 30.06 -18.63 0.57
N HIS A 87 30.88 -19.68 0.66
CA HIS A 87 31.08 -20.66 -0.42
C HIS A 87 29.79 -21.45 -0.66
N LYS A 88 28.90 -20.91 -1.48
CA LYS A 88 27.62 -21.53 -1.90
C LYS A 88 27.48 -21.46 -3.42
N LYS A 89 26.75 -22.43 -3.99
CA LYS A 89 26.48 -22.48 -5.44
C LYS A 89 25.69 -21.26 -5.92
N TYR A 90 24.76 -20.77 -5.08
CA TYR A 90 23.93 -19.61 -5.37
C TYR A 90 24.03 -18.62 -4.23
N ILE A 91 24.35 -17.39 -4.57
CA ILE A 91 24.53 -16.29 -3.63
C ILE A 91 23.74 -15.11 -4.23
N PHE A 92 22.83 -14.58 -3.43
CA PHE A 92 22.03 -13.43 -3.80
C PHE A 92 22.18 -12.34 -2.76
N ARG A 93 22.12 -11.08 -3.18
CA ARG A 93 22.26 -9.93 -2.33
C ARG A 93 21.61 -8.69 -2.95
N ALA A 94 20.79 -7.97 -2.18
CA ALA A 94 20.34 -6.63 -2.51
C ALA A 94 21.26 -5.57 -1.88
N GLU A 95 21.24 -4.39 -2.46
CA GLU A 95 21.86 -3.22 -1.83
C GLU A 95 20.87 -2.63 -0.79
N PRO A 96 21.29 -2.33 0.44
CA PRO A 96 20.39 -1.78 1.47
C PRO A 96 19.65 -0.50 1.03
N ARG A 97 20.29 0.36 0.25
CA ARG A 97 19.67 1.58 -0.28
C ARG A 97 18.43 1.34 -1.14
N TRP A 98 18.33 0.17 -1.78
CA TRP A 98 17.16 -0.18 -2.58
C TRP A 98 15.91 -0.45 -1.73
N MET A 99 16.08 -0.75 -0.45
CA MET A 99 14.97 -0.94 0.48
C MET A 99 14.25 0.38 0.76
N GLU A 100 14.99 1.48 0.79
CA GLU A 100 14.42 2.83 0.96
C GLU A 100 13.60 3.26 -0.25
N GLU A 101 13.95 2.76 -1.45
CA GLU A 101 13.21 3.03 -2.68
C GLU A 101 11.97 2.16 -2.84
N LEU A 102 11.90 1.02 -2.13
CA LEU A 102 10.75 0.11 -2.12
C LEU A 102 9.67 0.53 -1.13
N ALA A 103 10.05 1.23 -0.06
CA ALA A 103 9.15 1.71 0.98
C ALA A 103 8.42 2.99 0.53
#